data_2d7deae8a2899d4d1b066ff742c73336
#
_entry.id   2d7deae8a2899d4d1b066ff742c73336
#
_cell.length_a   1.000
_cell.length_b   1.000
_cell.length_c   1.000
_cell.angle_alpha   90.00
_cell.angle_beta   90.00
_cell.angle_gamma   90.00
#
_symmetry.space_group_name_H-M   'P 1'
#
loop_
_entity.id
_entity.type
_entity.pdbx_description
1 polymer ?
#
loop_
_entity_poly.entity_id
_entity_poly.type
_entity_poly.pdbx_seq_one_letter_code
_entity_poly.pdbx_strand_id
1 'polypeptide(L)'
;AQSRLNKRRAAVASLAAYVDCGNCDYSWMIEDPDLDNIRSERGYAETVEKAREQGDFMWILRQAGPYDSSAPTDSLPRFRYADPNDRDLVRVREYFNLDSIAGSGDELSKIRNLMHWVHNAVRHDGSSRNPTSRNAIDLIEVCRKENRGINCRMMAQVLNECYLAMGFKSRFVTCMPRKMVNDCHVINVVYSATLDKWVWVDPTFDAYVVDE
;
A
#
# COMPACT_ATOMS: atom_id res chain seq x y z
N ALA A 1 28.91 10.70 -9.54
CA ALA A 1 29.96 11.29 -10.43
C ALA A 1 31.02 12.07 -9.62
N GLN A 2 30.67 13.12 -8.85
CA GLN A 2 31.65 13.94 -8.10
C GLN A 2 32.38 13.14 -7.02
N SER A 3 31.70 12.24 -6.32
CA SER A 3 32.27 11.34 -5.35
C SER A 3 33.35 10.46 -5.99
N ARG A 4 33.04 9.80 -7.09
CA ARG A 4 34.01 8.97 -7.86
C ARG A 4 35.22 9.75 -8.37
N LEU A 5 35.05 11.04 -8.62
CA LEU A 5 36.16 11.96 -8.99
C LEU A 5 36.91 12.52 -7.77
N ASN A 6 36.64 11.98 -6.56
CA ASN A 6 37.22 12.41 -5.30
C ASN A 6 37.01 13.93 -4.97
N LYS A 7 35.99 14.55 -5.56
CA LYS A 7 35.56 15.92 -5.26
C LYS A 7 34.61 15.90 -4.05
N ARG A 8 35.08 15.46 -2.90
CA ARG A 8 34.29 15.06 -1.74
C ARG A 8 33.34 16.16 -1.24
N ARG A 9 33.85 17.38 -0.98
CA ARG A 9 33.01 18.50 -0.51
C ARG A 9 31.92 18.89 -1.51
N ALA A 10 32.27 18.90 -2.82
CA ALA A 10 31.29 19.18 -3.86
C ALA A 10 30.25 18.08 -3.98
N ALA A 11 30.63 16.82 -3.75
CA ALA A 11 29.70 15.70 -3.73
C ALA A 11 28.70 15.82 -2.60
N VAL A 12 29.14 16.14 -1.37
CA VAL A 12 28.25 16.35 -0.22
C VAL A 12 27.31 17.55 -0.47
N ALA A 13 27.83 18.66 -1.00
CA ALA A 13 26.99 19.82 -1.33
C ALA A 13 25.91 19.50 -2.37
N SER A 14 26.26 18.70 -3.39
CA SER A 14 25.29 18.24 -4.39
C SER A 14 24.26 17.27 -3.81
N LEU A 15 24.66 16.40 -2.89
CA LEU A 15 23.76 15.49 -2.17
C LEU A 15 22.78 16.28 -1.28
N ALA A 16 23.27 17.30 -0.56
CA ALA A 16 22.44 18.17 0.24
C ALA A 16 21.41 18.93 -0.62
N ALA A 17 21.84 19.49 -1.74
CA ALA A 17 20.94 20.16 -2.67
C ALA A 17 19.89 19.19 -3.26
N TYR A 18 20.26 17.94 -3.51
CA TYR A 18 19.33 16.90 -3.95
C TYR A 18 18.24 16.64 -2.92
N VAL A 19 18.60 16.52 -1.63
CA VAL A 19 17.63 16.37 -0.53
C VAL A 19 16.79 17.62 -0.34
N ASP A 20 17.39 18.81 -0.45
CA ASP A 20 16.69 20.10 -0.32
C ASP A 20 15.61 20.30 -1.39
N CYS A 21 15.80 19.68 -2.56
CA CYS A 21 14.79 19.66 -3.62
C CYS A 21 13.65 18.64 -3.36
N GLY A 22 13.65 17.95 -2.22
CA GLY A 22 12.61 16.98 -1.84
C GLY A 22 12.87 15.55 -2.27
N ASN A 23 14.09 15.26 -2.75
CA ASN A 23 14.48 13.88 -3.06
C ASN A 23 15.01 13.23 -1.78
N CYS A 24 14.35 12.15 -1.34
CA CYS A 24 14.60 11.55 -0.04
C CYS A 24 14.85 10.03 -0.14
N ASP A 25 15.66 9.63 -1.07
CA ASP A 25 16.02 8.22 -1.31
C ASP A 25 17.07 7.74 -0.29
N TYR A 26 16.59 7.59 0.97
CA TYR A 26 17.44 7.27 2.13
C TYR A 26 18.21 5.98 1.94
N SER A 27 17.54 4.89 1.52
CA SER A 27 18.19 3.59 1.34
C SER A 27 19.33 3.67 0.33
N TRP A 28 19.10 4.31 -0.80
CA TRP A 28 20.17 4.54 -1.78
C TRP A 28 21.35 5.32 -1.19
N MET A 29 21.10 6.35 -0.38
CA MET A 29 22.17 7.15 0.21
C MET A 29 23.08 6.35 1.15
N ILE A 30 22.53 5.39 1.89
CA ILE A 30 23.30 4.57 2.83
C ILE A 30 23.92 3.32 2.18
N GLU A 31 23.39 2.84 1.07
CA GLU A 31 23.80 1.58 0.44
C GLU A 31 24.74 1.77 -0.75
N ASP A 32 24.67 2.91 -1.45
CA ASP A 32 25.44 3.13 -2.68
C ASP A 32 26.94 3.23 -2.41
N PRO A 33 27.76 2.27 -2.90
CA PRO A 33 29.22 2.28 -2.72
C PRO A 33 29.91 3.48 -3.38
N ASP A 34 29.27 4.15 -4.32
CA ASP A 34 29.77 5.38 -4.93
C ASP A 34 29.87 6.54 -3.91
N LEU A 35 29.20 6.43 -2.77
CA LEU A 35 29.18 7.42 -1.71
C LEU A 35 30.14 7.10 -0.55
N ASP A 36 30.78 5.93 -0.52
CA ASP A 36 31.62 5.48 0.59
C ASP A 36 32.73 6.47 0.95
N ASN A 37 33.37 7.07 -0.05
CA ASN A 37 34.46 8.01 0.14
C ASN A 37 34.05 9.39 0.70
N ILE A 38 32.75 9.66 0.79
CA ILE A 38 32.20 10.92 1.35
C ILE A 38 31.46 10.70 2.67
N ARG A 39 31.28 9.46 3.12
CA ARG A 39 30.56 9.17 4.39
C ARG A 39 31.18 9.84 5.62
N SER A 40 32.50 10.05 5.62
CA SER A 40 33.23 10.73 6.68
C SER A 40 33.30 12.26 6.51
N GLU A 41 32.79 12.81 5.42
CA GLU A 41 32.83 14.24 5.19
C GLU A 41 31.80 15.00 6.05
N ARG A 42 32.19 16.18 6.49
CA ARG A 42 31.28 17.06 7.23
C ARG A 42 30.02 17.38 6.40
N GLY A 43 28.89 17.24 7.00
CA GLY A 43 27.58 17.50 6.38
C GLY A 43 26.95 16.27 5.71
N TYR A 44 27.70 15.16 5.50
CA TYR A 44 27.12 13.93 4.98
C TYR A 44 26.09 13.35 5.94
N ALA A 45 26.44 13.16 7.21
CA ALA A 45 25.54 12.62 8.22
C ALA A 45 24.27 13.47 8.39
N GLU A 46 24.39 14.80 8.41
CA GLU A 46 23.25 15.72 8.49
C GLU A 46 22.33 15.59 7.27
N THR A 47 22.92 15.43 6.07
CA THR A 47 22.18 15.27 4.82
C THR A 47 21.42 13.93 4.82
N VAL A 48 22.05 12.86 5.25
CA VAL A 48 21.44 11.53 5.33
C VAL A 48 20.32 11.50 6.37
N GLU A 49 20.50 12.13 7.54
CA GLU A 49 19.44 12.20 8.55
C GLU A 49 18.23 13.00 8.03
N LYS A 50 18.47 14.11 7.34
CA LYS A 50 17.40 14.86 6.69
C LYS A 50 16.65 14.04 5.63
N ALA A 51 17.37 13.22 4.85
CA ALA A 51 16.75 12.29 3.90
C ALA A 51 15.95 11.19 4.62
N ARG A 52 16.44 10.69 5.77
CA ARG A 52 15.74 9.72 6.61
C ARG A 52 14.41 10.26 7.12
N GLU A 53 14.41 11.48 7.68
CA GLU A 53 13.18 12.13 8.16
C GLU A 53 12.10 12.30 7.08
N GLN A 54 12.48 12.28 5.80
CA GLN A 54 11.60 12.49 4.68
C GLN A 54 11.27 11.20 3.92
N GLY A 55 12.16 10.22 3.91
CA GLY A 55 12.10 9.07 2.99
C GLY A 55 12.27 7.69 3.62
N ASP A 56 12.71 7.58 4.88
CA ASP A 56 12.63 6.31 5.61
C ASP A 56 11.23 6.14 6.19
N PHE A 57 10.32 5.64 5.37
CA PHE A 57 8.91 5.52 5.76
C PHE A 57 8.71 4.59 6.96
N MET A 58 9.53 3.56 7.13
CA MET A 58 9.46 2.66 8.29
C MET A 58 9.88 3.39 9.56
N TRP A 59 10.93 4.18 9.50
CA TRP A 59 11.35 5.02 10.62
C TRP A 59 10.29 6.08 10.96
N ILE A 60 9.71 6.74 9.94
CA ILE A 60 8.62 7.73 10.12
C ILE A 60 7.42 7.08 10.79
N LEU A 61 7.00 5.88 10.36
CA LEU A 61 5.89 5.14 10.96
C LEU A 61 6.17 4.75 12.41
N ARG A 62 7.40 4.35 12.73
CA ARG A 62 7.83 4.04 14.11
C ARG A 62 7.83 5.26 15.03
N GLN A 63 8.01 6.48 14.49
CA GLN A 63 7.91 7.73 15.24
C GLN A 63 6.47 8.25 15.36
N ALA A 64 5.52 7.68 14.62
CA ALA A 64 4.13 8.09 14.69
C ALA A 64 3.57 7.83 16.09
N GLY A 65 2.90 8.84 16.65
CA GLY A 65 2.17 8.71 17.91
C GLY A 65 0.91 7.85 17.76
N PRO A 66 0.25 7.55 18.89
CA PRO A 66 -1.04 6.86 18.86
C PRO A 66 -2.08 7.70 18.10
N TYR A 67 -3.09 7.02 17.55
CA TYR A 67 -4.24 7.72 16.96
C TYR A 67 -4.89 8.65 17.97
N ASP A 68 -5.27 9.84 17.53
CA ASP A 68 -6.12 10.72 18.30
C ASP A 68 -7.54 10.12 18.43
N SER A 69 -7.80 9.54 19.59
CA SER A 69 -9.12 8.95 19.91
C SER A 69 -10.09 9.97 20.48
N SER A 70 -9.68 11.23 20.65
CA SER A 70 -10.50 12.31 21.22
C SER A 70 -11.47 12.94 20.21
N ALA A 71 -11.31 12.63 18.92
CA ALA A 71 -12.19 13.17 17.88
C ALA A 71 -13.65 12.75 18.14
N PRO A 72 -14.62 13.70 18.17
CA PRO A 72 -16.01 13.39 18.44
C PRO A 72 -16.57 12.50 17.33
N THR A 73 -17.02 11.30 17.72
CA THR A 73 -17.60 10.31 16.80
C THR A 73 -19.13 10.36 16.74
N ASP A 74 -19.77 11.15 17.60
CA ASP A 74 -21.22 11.15 17.76
C ASP A 74 -21.99 11.63 16.53
N SER A 75 -21.35 12.42 15.67
CA SER A 75 -21.89 12.89 14.40
C SER A 75 -21.62 11.93 13.23
N LEU A 76 -20.81 10.90 13.41
CA LEU A 76 -20.47 9.97 12.36
C LEU A 76 -21.48 8.81 12.30
N PRO A 77 -21.87 8.36 11.10
CA PRO A 77 -22.68 7.17 10.95
C PRO A 77 -21.98 5.97 11.61
N ARG A 78 -22.76 5.15 12.34
CA ARG A 78 -22.22 3.91 12.91
C ARG A 78 -21.80 2.97 11.77
N PHE A 79 -20.50 2.69 11.69
CA PHE A 79 -19.97 1.75 10.74
C PHE A 79 -20.35 0.32 11.15
N ARG A 80 -20.82 -0.46 10.17
CA ARG A 80 -21.08 -1.90 10.33
C ARG A 80 -20.52 -2.63 9.11
N TYR A 81 -19.92 -3.78 9.36
CA TYR A 81 -19.57 -4.70 8.27
C TYR A 81 -20.84 -5.39 7.76
N ALA A 82 -20.86 -5.68 6.46
CA ALA A 82 -21.89 -6.56 5.90
C ALA A 82 -21.77 -7.96 6.50
N ASP A 83 -22.90 -8.64 6.65
CA ASP A 83 -22.91 -10.05 7.06
C ASP A 83 -22.31 -10.88 5.92
N PRO A 84 -21.36 -11.81 6.19
CA PRO A 84 -20.83 -12.71 5.17
C PRO A 84 -21.90 -13.54 4.43
N ASN A 85 -23.05 -13.73 5.05
CA ASN A 85 -24.21 -14.40 4.44
C ASN A 85 -25.11 -13.42 3.63
N ASP A 86 -24.73 -12.15 3.49
CA ASP A 86 -25.41 -11.24 2.59
C ASP A 86 -25.40 -11.83 1.16
N ARG A 87 -26.56 -11.74 0.50
CA ARG A 87 -26.74 -12.40 -0.83
C ARG A 87 -25.68 -11.98 -1.85
N ASP A 88 -25.26 -10.74 -1.82
CA ASP A 88 -24.30 -10.24 -2.80
C ASP A 88 -22.89 -10.74 -2.48
N LEU A 89 -22.51 -10.87 -1.20
CA LEU A 89 -21.26 -11.46 -0.77
C LEU A 89 -21.21 -12.97 -1.00
N VAL A 90 -22.30 -13.69 -0.73
CA VAL A 90 -22.41 -15.13 -1.06
C VAL A 90 -22.22 -15.33 -2.57
N ARG A 91 -22.86 -14.50 -3.39
CA ARG A 91 -22.68 -14.53 -4.85
C ARG A 91 -21.21 -14.32 -5.27
N VAL A 92 -20.50 -13.39 -4.67
CA VAL A 92 -19.07 -13.14 -4.94
C VAL A 92 -18.24 -14.39 -4.57
N ARG A 93 -18.49 -14.97 -3.40
CA ARG A 93 -17.79 -16.17 -2.91
C ARG A 93 -17.97 -17.37 -3.84
N GLU A 94 -19.20 -17.62 -4.26
CA GLU A 94 -19.54 -18.72 -5.17
C GLU A 94 -19.00 -18.48 -6.58
N TYR A 95 -19.21 -17.27 -7.13
CA TYR A 95 -18.83 -16.92 -8.49
C TYR A 95 -17.34 -17.12 -8.76
N PHE A 96 -16.49 -16.72 -7.81
CA PHE A 96 -15.05 -16.86 -7.92
C PHE A 96 -14.51 -18.14 -7.28
N ASN A 97 -15.35 -18.93 -6.62
CA ASN A 97 -14.91 -20.08 -5.83
C ASN A 97 -13.82 -19.70 -4.81
N LEU A 98 -14.11 -18.65 -3.99
CA LEU A 98 -13.13 -18.07 -3.09
C LEU A 98 -12.59 -19.03 -2.04
N ASP A 99 -13.35 -20.05 -1.65
CA ASP A 99 -12.88 -21.10 -0.74
C ASP A 99 -11.68 -21.86 -1.31
N SER A 100 -11.74 -22.18 -2.60
CA SER A 100 -10.62 -22.84 -3.29
C SER A 100 -9.43 -21.92 -3.42
N ILE A 101 -9.65 -20.64 -3.73
CA ILE A 101 -8.60 -19.63 -3.87
C ILE A 101 -7.91 -19.39 -2.53
N ALA A 102 -8.68 -19.20 -1.46
CA ALA A 102 -8.15 -19.00 -0.12
C ALA A 102 -7.37 -20.21 0.38
N GLY A 103 -7.81 -21.42 -0.01
CA GLY A 103 -7.17 -22.67 0.38
C GLY A 103 -7.44 -23.06 1.83
N SER A 104 -6.77 -24.14 2.26
CA SER A 104 -6.93 -24.73 3.59
C SER A 104 -5.89 -24.28 4.63
N GLY A 105 -5.04 -23.30 4.29
CA GLY A 105 -4.01 -22.77 5.18
C GLY A 105 -4.57 -21.97 6.37
N ASP A 106 -3.68 -21.40 7.15
CA ASP A 106 -4.02 -20.50 8.24
C ASP A 106 -4.66 -19.18 7.75
N GLU A 107 -5.05 -18.33 8.69
CA GLU A 107 -5.70 -17.05 8.41
C GLU A 107 -4.85 -16.15 7.49
N LEU A 108 -3.56 -16.01 7.80
CA LEU A 108 -2.65 -15.15 7.04
C LEU A 108 -2.41 -15.69 5.63
N SER A 109 -2.31 -17.01 5.49
CA SER A 109 -2.22 -17.66 4.18
C SER A 109 -3.46 -17.37 3.33
N LYS A 110 -4.67 -17.45 3.90
CA LYS A 110 -5.91 -17.13 3.20
C LYS A 110 -5.97 -15.67 2.76
N ILE A 111 -5.58 -14.75 3.64
CA ILE A 111 -5.51 -13.32 3.33
C ILE A 111 -4.56 -13.08 2.15
N ARG A 112 -3.36 -13.65 2.18
CA ARG A 112 -2.37 -13.50 1.11
C ARG A 112 -2.81 -14.15 -0.20
N ASN A 113 -3.39 -15.33 -0.15
CA ASN A 113 -3.86 -16.04 -1.34
C ASN A 113 -4.94 -15.24 -2.08
N LEU A 114 -5.88 -14.65 -1.35
CA LEU A 114 -6.92 -13.79 -1.94
C LEU A 114 -6.33 -12.53 -2.56
N MET A 115 -5.37 -11.88 -1.89
CA MET A 115 -4.67 -10.72 -2.44
C MET A 115 -3.92 -11.07 -3.73
N HIS A 116 -3.11 -12.13 -3.69
CA HIS A 116 -2.36 -12.64 -4.83
C HIS A 116 -3.28 -12.99 -6.01
N TRP A 117 -4.43 -13.61 -5.72
CA TRP A 117 -5.40 -13.93 -6.75
C TRP A 117 -5.97 -12.66 -7.41
N VAL A 118 -6.35 -11.63 -6.66
CA VAL A 118 -6.85 -10.37 -7.23
C VAL A 118 -5.79 -9.70 -8.08
N HIS A 119 -4.53 -9.66 -7.61
CA HIS A 119 -3.40 -9.12 -8.38
C HIS A 119 -3.29 -9.77 -9.76
N ASN A 120 -3.46 -11.10 -9.84
CA ASN A 120 -3.32 -11.84 -11.08
C ASN A 120 -4.61 -11.91 -11.92
N ALA A 121 -5.77 -11.69 -11.31
CA ALA A 121 -7.06 -11.74 -12.00
C ALA A 121 -7.32 -10.54 -12.92
N VAL A 122 -6.76 -9.37 -12.59
CA VAL A 122 -6.94 -8.13 -13.33
C VAL A 122 -5.64 -7.33 -13.40
N ARG A 123 -5.38 -6.72 -14.54
CA ARG A 123 -4.21 -5.84 -14.72
C ARG A 123 -4.47 -4.48 -14.08
N HIS A 124 -3.49 -3.93 -13.37
CA HIS A 124 -3.54 -2.55 -12.94
C HIS A 124 -3.39 -1.59 -14.14
N ASP A 125 -4.26 -0.58 -14.16
CA ASP A 125 -4.22 0.54 -15.11
C ASP A 125 -4.76 1.80 -14.45
N GLY A 126 -3.84 2.63 -13.93
CA GLY A 126 -4.16 3.87 -13.20
C GLY A 126 -4.95 4.88 -14.02
N SER A 127 -4.84 4.84 -15.35
CA SER A 127 -5.53 5.72 -16.29
C SER A 127 -6.88 5.16 -16.74
N SER A 128 -7.24 3.96 -16.29
CA SER A 128 -8.45 3.27 -16.71
C SER A 128 -9.71 4.02 -16.29
N ARG A 129 -10.65 4.19 -17.23
CA ARG A 129 -11.95 4.77 -16.94
C ARG A 129 -12.76 3.87 -16.00
N ASN A 130 -13.31 4.46 -14.93
CA ASN A 130 -14.13 3.73 -13.98
C ASN A 130 -15.40 3.16 -14.66
N PRO A 131 -15.68 1.86 -14.49
CA PRO A 131 -16.94 1.28 -14.93
C PRO A 131 -18.13 1.86 -14.15
N THR A 132 -19.34 1.74 -14.73
CA THR A 132 -20.58 2.16 -14.06
C THR A 132 -20.86 1.29 -12.85
N SER A 133 -20.81 -0.03 -13.02
CA SER A 133 -20.90 -0.99 -11.91
C SER A 133 -19.53 -1.25 -11.33
N ARG A 134 -19.45 -1.34 -10.00
CA ARG A 134 -18.19 -1.42 -9.26
C ARG A 134 -18.17 -2.54 -8.23
N ASN A 135 -19.07 -3.51 -8.32
CA ASN A 135 -18.94 -4.74 -7.53
C ASN A 135 -17.84 -5.63 -8.11
N ALA A 136 -17.31 -6.55 -7.31
CA ALA A 136 -16.17 -7.37 -7.67
C ALA A 136 -16.37 -8.18 -8.97
N ILE A 137 -17.56 -8.74 -9.16
CA ILE A 137 -17.87 -9.55 -10.35
C ILE A 137 -17.83 -8.68 -11.60
N ASP A 138 -18.56 -7.58 -11.60
CA ASP A 138 -18.66 -6.71 -12.78
C ASP A 138 -17.32 -6.05 -13.13
N LEU A 139 -16.50 -5.73 -12.12
CA LEU A 139 -15.15 -5.20 -12.31
C LEU A 139 -14.23 -6.21 -13.02
N ILE A 140 -14.27 -7.46 -12.62
CA ILE A 140 -13.46 -8.51 -13.26
C ILE A 140 -14.02 -8.84 -14.66
N GLU A 141 -15.34 -8.93 -14.81
CA GLU A 141 -15.96 -9.26 -16.10
C GLU A 141 -15.76 -8.16 -17.16
N VAL A 142 -15.80 -6.88 -16.78
CA VAL A 142 -15.50 -5.80 -17.72
C VAL A 142 -14.03 -5.85 -18.19
N CYS A 143 -13.10 -6.21 -17.30
CA CYS A 143 -11.71 -6.39 -17.67
C CYS A 143 -11.52 -7.51 -18.68
N ARG A 144 -12.17 -8.64 -18.46
CA ARG A 144 -12.14 -9.80 -19.37
C ARG A 144 -12.78 -9.47 -20.72
N LYS A 145 -13.96 -8.86 -20.71
CA LYS A 145 -14.73 -8.54 -21.90
C LYS A 145 -14.06 -7.49 -22.79
N GLU A 146 -13.49 -6.47 -22.16
CA GLU A 146 -12.90 -5.33 -22.87
C GLU A 146 -11.37 -5.42 -23.01
N ASN A 147 -10.75 -6.50 -22.51
CA ASN A 147 -9.31 -6.68 -22.45
C ASN A 147 -8.56 -5.47 -21.87
N ARG A 148 -9.06 -4.94 -20.75
CA ARG A 148 -8.56 -3.73 -20.09
C ARG A 148 -8.10 -4.01 -18.65
N GLY A 149 -7.42 -3.04 -18.07
CA GLY A 149 -7.13 -2.99 -16.63
C GLY A 149 -8.12 -2.11 -15.87
N ILE A 150 -7.95 -2.08 -14.56
CA ILE A 150 -8.64 -1.19 -13.62
C ILE A 150 -7.64 -0.51 -12.70
N ASN A 151 -8.02 0.64 -12.14
CA ASN A 151 -7.13 1.39 -11.24
C ASN A 151 -7.05 0.75 -9.84
N CYS A 152 -6.10 1.23 -9.03
CA CYS A 152 -5.84 0.73 -7.68
C CYS A 152 -7.10 0.71 -6.79
N ARG A 153 -7.97 1.72 -6.86
CA ARG A 153 -9.22 1.77 -6.10
C ARG A 153 -10.16 0.63 -6.49
N MET A 154 -10.27 0.32 -7.77
CA MET A 154 -11.13 -0.78 -8.24
C MET A 154 -10.54 -2.13 -7.86
N MET A 155 -9.22 -2.31 -7.92
CA MET A 155 -8.56 -3.52 -7.43
C MET A 155 -8.78 -3.70 -5.92
N ALA A 156 -8.62 -2.64 -5.14
CA ALA A 156 -8.89 -2.65 -3.70
C ALA A 156 -10.37 -2.94 -3.38
N GLN A 157 -11.31 -2.48 -4.22
CA GLN A 157 -12.73 -2.80 -4.09
C GLN A 157 -12.99 -4.30 -4.30
N VAL A 158 -12.42 -4.89 -5.36
CA VAL A 158 -12.52 -6.33 -5.63
C VAL A 158 -12.01 -7.13 -4.43
N LEU A 159 -10.82 -6.81 -3.95
CA LEU A 159 -10.22 -7.51 -2.80
C LEU A 159 -11.05 -7.34 -1.52
N ASN A 160 -11.58 -6.13 -1.29
CA ASN A 160 -12.42 -5.87 -0.12
C ASN A 160 -13.67 -6.76 -0.11
N GLU A 161 -14.37 -6.89 -1.24
CA GLU A 161 -15.53 -7.76 -1.34
C GLU A 161 -15.17 -9.23 -1.19
N CYS A 162 -14.03 -9.67 -1.72
CA CYS A 162 -13.52 -11.03 -1.50
C CYS A 162 -13.27 -11.31 -0.01
N TYR A 163 -12.64 -10.38 0.70
CA TYR A 163 -12.42 -10.53 2.15
C TYR A 163 -13.73 -10.56 2.93
N LEU A 164 -14.65 -9.64 2.67
CA LEU A 164 -15.95 -9.62 3.33
C LEU A 164 -16.75 -10.90 3.06
N ALA A 165 -16.74 -11.40 1.82
CA ALA A 165 -17.39 -12.65 1.43
C ALA A 165 -16.82 -13.89 2.15
N MET A 166 -15.53 -13.82 2.55
CA MET A 166 -14.85 -14.85 3.33
C MET A 166 -14.93 -14.63 4.85
N GLY A 167 -15.68 -13.61 5.28
CA GLY A 167 -15.90 -13.30 6.70
C GLY A 167 -14.79 -12.47 7.34
N PHE A 168 -13.80 -11.98 6.59
CA PHE A 168 -12.79 -11.08 7.13
C PHE A 168 -13.34 -9.65 7.23
N LYS A 169 -13.01 -8.97 8.32
CA LYS A 169 -13.24 -7.52 8.42
C LYS A 169 -12.21 -6.81 7.55
N SER A 170 -12.64 -6.13 6.51
CA SER A 170 -11.73 -5.42 5.61
C SER A 170 -12.28 -4.05 5.19
N ARG A 171 -11.39 -3.16 4.84
CA ARG A 171 -11.68 -1.83 4.27
C ARG A 171 -10.60 -1.48 3.27
N PHE A 172 -10.96 -0.75 2.23
CA PHE A 172 -9.95 -0.08 1.42
C PHE A 172 -9.63 1.30 2.01
N VAL A 173 -8.37 1.70 1.88
CA VAL A 173 -7.83 2.95 2.43
C VAL A 173 -7.20 3.75 1.30
N THR A 174 -7.57 5.02 1.19
CA THR A 174 -6.94 5.94 0.26
C THR A 174 -5.72 6.57 0.91
N CYS A 175 -4.55 6.27 0.37
CA CYS A 175 -3.28 6.85 0.78
C CYS A 175 -3.06 8.15 -0.02
N MET A 176 -3.01 9.27 0.69
CA MET A 176 -2.79 10.58 0.10
C MET A 176 -1.36 11.05 0.37
N PRO A 177 -0.72 11.73 -0.57
CA PRO A 177 0.58 12.32 -0.32
C PRO A 177 0.46 13.45 0.74
N ARG A 178 1.53 13.68 1.50
CA ARG A 178 1.59 14.77 2.51
C ARG A 178 1.24 16.13 1.91
N LYS A 179 1.71 16.40 0.71
CA LYS A 179 1.34 17.59 -0.07
C LYS A 179 0.25 17.21 -1.04
N MET A 180 -0.93 17.79 -0.91
CA MET A 180 -2.08 17.51 -1.77
C MET A 180 -1.73 17.72 -3.25
N VAL A 181 -1.86 16.64 -4.01
CA VAL A 181 -1.76 16.61 -5.47
C VAL A 181 -2.94 15.77 -6.00
N ASN A 182 -3.20 15.86 -7.29
CA ASN A 182 -4.26 15.06 -7.91
C ASN A 182 -3.78 13.62 -8.20
N ASP A 183 -3.25 12.99 -7.17
CA ASP A 183 -2.80 11.59 -7.21
C ASP A 183 -3.02 10.93 -5.84
N CYS A 184 -3.29 9.64 -5.84
CA CYS A 184 -3.44 8.86 -4.63
C CYS A 184 -3.23 7.37 -4.94
N HIS A 185 -2.93 6.60 -3.92
CA HIS A 185 -2.94 5.15 -4.01
C HIS A 185 -4.00 4.55 -3.07
N VAL A 186 -4.59 3.43 -3.46
CA VAL A 186 -5.63 2.77 -2.65
C VAL A 186 -5.23 1.33 -2.39
N ILE A 187 -5.21 0.98 -1.12
CA ILE A 187 -4.85 -0.33 -0.60
C ILE A 187 -5.98 -0.89 0.27
N ASN A 188 -5.79 -2.09 0.80
CA ASN A 188 -6.70 -2.66 1.79
C ASN A 188 -6.04 -2.76 3.16
N VAL A 189 -6.87 -2.66 4.20
CA VAL A 189 -6.54 -3.15 5.53
C VAL A 189 -7.52 -4.27 5.86
N VAL A 190 -7.00 -5.37 6.38
CA VAL A 190 -7.77 -6.53 6.81
C VAL A 190 -7.41 -6.87 8.25
N TYR A 191 -8.40 -7.13 9.09
CA TYR A 191 -8.17 -7.49 10.48
C TYR A 191 -7.80 -8.96 10.59
N SER A 192 -6.64 -9.23 11.16
CA SER A 192 -6.21 -10.57 11.53
C SER A 192 -6.56 -10.83 12.99
N ALA A 193 -7.41 -11.82 13.23
CA ALA A 193 -7.71 -12.27 14.58
C ALA A 193 -6.53 -13.02 15.22
N THR A 194 -5.71 -13.69 14.39
CA THR A 194 -4.49 -14.37 14.84
C THR A 194 -3.46 -13.40 15.41
N LEU A 195 -3.29 -12.23 14.77
CA LEU A 195 -2.34 -11.21 15.18
C LEU A 195 -2.96 -10.13 16.09
N ASP A 196 -4.28 -10.14 16.25
CA ASP A 196 -5.08 -9.09 16.93
C ASP A 196 -4.75 -7.68 16.42
N LYS A 197 -4.58 -7.54 15.10
CA LYS A 197 -4.26 -6.25 14.48
C LYS A 197 -4.75 -6.15 13.04
N TRP A 198 -4.82 -4.92 12.56
CA TRP A 198 -5.05 -4.63 11.15
C TRP A 198 -3.74 -4.80 10.37
N VAL A 199 -3.78 -5.57 9.31
CA VAL A 199 -2.64 -5.77 8.40
C VAL A 199 -2.89 -5.06 7.07
N TRP A 200 -1.83 -4.51 6.50
CA TRP A 200 -1.84 -3.77 5.25
C TRP A 200 -1.53 -4.71 4.10
N VAL A 201 -2.36 -4.67 3.07
CA VAL A 201 -2.19 -5.48 1.87
C VAL A 201 -2.54 -4.64 0.63
N ASP A 202 -1.79 -4.85 -0.43
CA ASP A 202 -1.90 -4.08 -1.66
C ASP A 202 -2.06 -5.00 -2.86
N PRO A 203 -3.26 -5.13 -3.43
CA PRO A 203 -3.47 -5.98 -4.60
C PRO A 203 -2.84 -5.42 -5.88
N THR A 204 -2.51 -4.12 -5.92
CA THR A 204 -1.88 -3.50 -7.09
C THR A 204 -0.46 -4.02 -7.29
N PHE A 205 0.29 -4.19 -6.19
CA PHE A 205 1.70 -4.59 -6.20
C PHE A 205 1.94 -5.99 -5.65
N ASP A 206 0.88 -6.74 -5.32
CA ASP A 206 0.97 -8.03 -4.60
C ASP A 206 1.82 -7.91 -3.33
N ALA A 207 1.63 -6.84 -2.59
CA ALA A 207 2.51 -6.45 -1.49
C ALA A 207 1.77 -6.42 -0.14
N TYR A 208 2.52 -6.69 0.91
CA TYR A 208 2.06 -6.59 2.30
C TYR A 208 3.21 -6.11 3.18
N VAL A 209 2.87 -5.55 4.33
CA VAL A 209 3.85 -5.07 5.31
C VAL A 209 4.04 -6.12 6.40
N VAL A 210 5.28 -6.37 6.75
CA VAL A 210 5.70 -7.19 7.89
C VAL A 210 6.51 -6.32 8.85
N ASP A 211 6.41 -6.60 10.14
CA ASP A 211 7.36 -6.15 11.16
C ASP A 211 8.52 -7.16 11.22
N GLU A 212 9.71 -6.68 11.62
CA GLU A 212 10.91 -7.49 11.82
C GLU A 212 10.75 -8.44 13.02
#